data_263bfc80f8e051676400f3cad967789a
#
_entry.id   263bfc80f8e051676400f3cad967789a
#
_cell.length_a   1.000
_cell.length_b   1.000
_cell.length_c   1.000
_cell.angle_alpha   90.00
_cell.angle_beta   90.00
_cell.angle_gamma   90.00
#
_symmetry.space_group_name_H-M   'P 1'
#
loop_
_entity.id
_entity.type
_entity.pdbx_description
1 polymer ?
#
loop_
_entity_poly.entity_id
_entity_poly.type
_entity_poly.pdbx_seq_one_letter_code
_entity_poly.pdbx_strand_id
1 'polypeptide(L)'
;MYAIDFISEFSVNRIPEPDTTLEALLRQTEEHDTTLTLTTSRRGLVNQVNPEAVAETLEITAKHPRLLGVGTLDPRYFLNWREDLQACVDGGCVAIRFAPGPQGWSPETLVFEHMVEAVGAAGLPIIVDFKGSSEALSWIRKVAEVCHRYDVNVVMNEVSYAHMGELITVMQVYPNVYAAIRWLCLADGLEVMVDAGIVDRLLYGSNSPKYSIRALRNQIFMAKISDEQRQAILGGNALRLLDMDIEELPAEPLMIKAEADLPEEPIIDIHAHVSGFHCAEPFNTRTETNVSEMTERCNIQYTFVSSYNAINYDMCEGNADTQAFLDRYPNLRGYIAIDPRDLAGSVDQMERYFQDSRFVGVKLYCPFGGNMATKRMQDLLDEIAKFGRPVKIHMDEGGSPYPGVRSAAERNPDLVIIKAHGDDVEGARQVVDLPNVYFEFCSSGINAGTIRRSMDILGPERILFGTDQPLFAPWFEYGAYADAIETQREADLIFRENARRIFRLD
;
A
#
# COMPACT_ATOMS: atom_id res chain seq x y z
N MET A 1 11.20 18.81 -11.61
CA MET A 1 9.76 19.04 -11.28
C MET A 1 9.64 19.39 -9.82
N TYR A 2 8.76 20.30 -9.40
CA TYR A 2 8.45 20.51 -7.99
C TYR A 2 7.36 19.53 -7.52
N ALA A 3 7.40 19.15 -6.23
CA ALA A 3 6.44 18.24 -5.61
C ALA A 3 5.87 18.85 -4.34
N ILE A 4 4.55 18.83 -4.20
CA ILE A 4 3.82 19.27 -3.02
C ILE A 4 3.11 18.05 -2.44
N ASP A 5 3.64 17.51 -1.34
CA ASP A 5 3.02 16.40 -0.65
C ASP A 5 1.82 16.90 0.16
N PHE A 6 0.64 16.58 -0.34
CA PHE A 6 -0.61 17.08 0.22
C PHE A 6 -1.04 16.36 1.51
N ILE A 7 -0.47 15.19 1.80
CA ILE A 7 -0.86 14.37 2.94
C ILE A 7 0.36 13.83 3.68
N SER A 8 0.60 14.34 4.87
CA SER A 8 1.53 13.77 5.82
C SER A 8 1.04 13.92 7.26
N GLU A 9 1.77 13.32 8.19
CA GLU A 9 1.49 13.43 9.62
C GLU A 9 2.79 13.34 10.42
N PHE A 10 2.80 13.86 11.64
CA PHE A 10 3.94 13.70 12.55
C PHE A 10 3.51 13.48 13.99
N SER A 11 4.37 12.89 14.77
CA SER A 11 4.29 12.81 16.23
C SER A 11 5.51 13.44 16.86
N VAL A 12 5.33 14.21 17.92
CA VAL A 12 6.46 14.69 18.76
C VAL A 12 6.89 13.63 19.77
N ASN A 13 6.00 12.70 20.10
CA ASN A 13 6.29 11.58 20.98
C ASN A 13 6.45 10.30 20.17
N ARG A 14 7.44 9.50 20.54
CA ARG A 14 7.68 8.22 19.91
C ARG A 14 6.52 7.27 20.14
N ILE A 15 5.90 6.83 19.07
CA ILE A 15 4.91 5.76 19.08
C ILE A 15 5.54 4.46 18.59
N PRO A 16 5.08 3.30 19.11
CA PRO A 16 5.70 2.04 18.76
C PRO A 16 5.74 1.75 17.26
N GLU A 17 4.63 2.03 16.57
CA GLU A 17 4.45 1.68 15.16
C GLU A 17 3.26 2.43 14.53
N PRO A 18 3.39 2.82 13.24
CA PRO A 18 4.59 3.00 12.45
C PRO A 18 5.44 4.18 12.95
N ASP A 19 6.68 4.32 12.49
CA ASP A 19 7.53 5.47 12.81
C ASP A 19 6.96 6.73 12.14
N THR A 20 6.24 7.54 12.91
CA THR A 20 5.62 8.79 12.46
C THR A 20 6.22 9.99 13.18
N THR A 21 7.50 9.92 13.58
CA THR A 21 8.16 11.02 14.25
C THR A 21 8.37 12.21 13.31
N LEU A 22 8.47 13.42 13.90
CA LEU A 22 8.83 14.62 13.13
C LEU A 22 10.19 14.45 12.44
N GLU A 23 11.16 13.82 13.10
CA GLU A 23 12.48 13.56 12.52
C GLU A 23 12.41 12.67 11.29
N ALA A 24 11.56 11.62 11.33
CA ALA A 24 11.33 10.76 10.17
C ALA A 24 10.66 11.51 9.02
N LEU A 25 9.68 12.37 9.30
CA LEU A 25 9.04 13.21 8.29
C LEU A 25 10.06 14.14 7.62
N LEU A 26 10.84 14.90 8.40
CA LEU A 26 11.82 15.83 7.88
C LEU A 26 12.89 15.12 7.05
N ARG A 27 13.40 13.98 7.52
CA ARG A 27 14.35 13.16 6.77
C ARG A 27 13.78 12.69 5.44
N GLN A 28 12.59 12.11 5.40
CA GLN A 28 11.99 11.62 4.16
C GLN A 28 11.69 12.75 3.16
N THR A 29 11.22 13.91 3.62
CA THR A 29 10.96 15.05 2.74
C THR A 29 12.24 15.60 2.11
N GLU A 30 13.36 15.58 2.84
CA GLU A 30 14.66 15.99 2.35
C GLU A 30 15.28 14.95 1.39
N GLU A 31 15.30 13.67 1.77
CA GLU A 31 15.84 12.56 0.97
C GLU A 31 15.13 12.42 -0.40
N HIS A 32 13.87 12.80 -0.48
CA HIS A 32 13.07 12.72 -1.69
C HIS A 32 12.81 14.06 -2.40
N ASP A 33 13.54 15.11 -2.02
CA ASP A 33 13.47 16.44 -2.65
C ASP A 33 12.05 17.02 -2.72
N THR A 34 11.21 16.77 -1.69
CA THR A 34 9.84 17.30 -1.63
C THR A 34 9.87 18.81 -1.40
N THR A 35 9.24 19.57 -2.29
CA THR A 35 9.29 21.04 -2.27
C THR A 35 8.55 21.64 -1.08
N LEU A 36 7.29 21.21 -0.88
CA LEU A 36 6.43 21.53 0.26
C LEU A 36 5.72 20.29 0.74
N THR A 37 5.41 20.25 2.03
CA THR A 37 4.68 19.13 2.66
C THR A 37 3.57 19.69 3.57
N LEU A 38 2.32 19.33 3.31
CA LEU A 38 1.20 19.59 4.18
C LEU A 38 1.19 18.54 5.30
N THR A 39 1.16 18.99 6.56
CA THR A 39 1.28 18.08 7.69
C THR A 39 0.38 18.43 8.86
N THR A 40 0.05 17.44 9.66
CA THR A 40 -0.73 17.60 10.89
C THR A 40 -0.14 16.78 12.02
N SER A 41 -0.35 17.23 13.26
CA SER A 41 -0.06 16.39 14.41
C SER A 41 -0.97 15.17 14.42
N ARG A 42 -0.37 13.97 14.50
CA ARG A 42 -1.09 12.70 14.63
C ARG A 42 -2.02 12.66 15.85
N ARG A 43 -1.73 13.48 16.88
CA ARG A 43 -2.60 13.62 18.05
C ARG A 43 -4.05 13.94 17.68
N GLY A 44 -4.26 14.84 16.69
CA GLY A 44 -5.59 15.23 16.23
C GLY A 44 -6.32 14.15 15.42
N LEU A 45 -5.60 13.15 14.90
CA LEU A 45 -6.18 12.04 14.12
C LEU A 45 -6.60 10.85 14.98
N VAL A 46 -5.89 10.59 16.08
CA VAL A 46 -6.08 9.40 16.91
C VAL A 46 -6.62 9.68 18.32
N ASN A 47 -6.48 10.91 18.80
CA ASN A 47 -6.96 11.34 20.10
C ASN A 47 -8.05 12.42 19.95
N GLN A 48 -8.89 12.62 20.98
CA GLN A 48 -9.92 13.66 21.00
C GLN A 48 -9.40 15.03 21.49
N VAL A 49 -8.12 15.35 21.29
CA VAL A 49 -7.47 16.53 21.87
C VAL A 49 -7.06 17.48 20.74
N ASN A 50 -8.06 18.12 20.10
CA ASN A 50 -7.82 19.03 18.97
C ASN A 50 -7.01 20.28 19.34
N PRO A 51 -7.27 21.00 20.44
CA PRO A 51 -6.53 22.23 20.76
C PRO A 51 -5.01 22.00 20.84
N GLU A 52 -4.59 20.93 21.50
CA GLU A 52 -3.16 20.59 21.62
C GLU A 52 -2.58 20.12 20.28
N ALA A 53 -3.36 19.41 19.47
CA ALA A 53 -2.92 18.98 18.13
C ALA A 53 -2.72 20.17 17.20
N VAL A 54 -3.64 21.13 17.21
CA VAL A 54 -3.53 22.39 16.45
C VAL A 54 -2.31 23.18 16.91
N ALA A 55 -2.16 23.40 18.23
CA ALA A 55 -1.02 24.13 18.78
C ALA A 55 0.33 23.47 18.39
N GLU A 56 0.41 22.14 18.50
CA GLU A 56 1.60 21.36 18.12
C GLU A 56 1.90 21.49 16.63
N THR A 57 0.88 21.42 15.77
CA THR A 57 1.01 21.61 14.31
C THR A 57 1.56 23.00 13.99
N LEU A 58 0.97 24.04 14.55
CA LEU A 58 1.37 25.43 14.33
C LEU A 58 2.79 25.74 14.85
N GLU A 59 3.15 25.19 16.02
CA GLU A 59 4.50 25.34 16.57
C GLU A 59 5.56 24.72 15.64
N ILE A 60 5.28 23.55 15.08
CA ILE A 60 6.23 22.85 14.20
C ILE A 60 6.35 23.54 12.85
N THR A 61 5.22 23.89 12.22
CA THR A 61 5.25 24.53 10.90
C THR A 61 5.88 25.93 10.94
N ALA A 62 5.73 26.65 12.03
CA ALA A 62 6.44 27.92 12.23
C ALA A 62 7.97 27.81 12.22
N LYS A 63 8.51 26.64 12.57
CA LYS A 63 9.96 26.36 12.61
C LYS A 63 10.51 25.77 11.31
N HIS A 64 9.65 25.25 10.46
CA HIS A 64 10.02 24.51 9.26
C HIS A 64 9.29 25.09 8.03
N PRO A 65 9.90 26.03 7.28
CA PRO A 65 9.24 26.78 6.21
C PRO A 65 8.80 25.93 5.01
N ARG A 66 9.20 24.67 4.93
CA ARG A 66 8.73 23.71 3.92
C ARG A 66 7.52 22.89 4.40
N LEU A 67 7.07 23.10 5.64
CA LEU A 67 5.88 22.44 6.18
C LEU A 67 4.72 23.45 6.24
N LEU A 68 3.56 23.05 5.70
CA LEU A 68 2.31 23.80 5.80
C LEU A 68 1.38 23.10 6.80
N GLY A 69 0.75 23.86 7.69
CA GLY A 69 -0.10 23.32 8.75
C GLY A 69 -1.46 22.88 8.23
N VAL A 70 -1.87 21.68 8.62
CA VAL A 70 -3.23 21.17 8.42
C VAL A 70 -3.88 21.01 9.80
N GLY A 71 -5.00 21.70 10.02
CA GLY A 71 -5.79 21.58 11.25
C GLY A 71 -6.57 20.28 11.29
N THR A 72 -7.05 19.89 12.48
CA THR A 72 -7.93 18.73 12.65
C THR A 72 -9.19 19.11 13.42
N LEU A 73 -10.30 18.48 13.07
CA LEU A 73 -11.56 18.56 13.83
C LEU A 73 -12.11 17.15 14.04
N ASP A 74 -12.77 16.94 15.19
CA ASP A 74 -13.44 15.67 15.52
C ASP A 74 -14.91 15.93 15.84
N PRO A 75 -15.85 15.46 14.99
CA PRO A 75 -17.29 15.66 15.20
C PRO A 75 -17.85 15.08 16.51
N ARG A 76 -17.15 14.13 17.14
CA ARG A 76 -17.54 13.60 18.44
C ARG A 76 -17.25 14.59 19.58
N TYR A 77 -16.28 15.47 19.39
CA TYR A 77 -15.93 16.51 20.37
C TYR A 77 -16.64 17.81 20.03
N PHE A 78 -17.95 17.83 20.30
CA PHE A 78 -18.82 18.94 19.93
C PHE A 78 -18.53 20.25 20.67
N LEU A 79 -17.97 20.19 21.88
CA LEU A 79 -17.64 21.37 22.68
C LEU A 79 -16.45 22.09 22.08
N ASN A 80 -16.58 23.40 21.85
CA ASN A 80 -15.49 24.31 21.44
C ASN A 80 -14.89 24.04 20.03
N TRP A 81 -15.51 23.22 19.19
CA TRP A 81 -14.96 22.95 17.86
C TRP A 81 -14.85 24.21 16.96
N ARG A 82 -15.69 25.24 17.24
CA ARG A 82 -15.61 26.52 16.52
C ARG A 82 -14.37 27.32 16.91
N GLU A 83 -14.01 27.29 18.17
CA GLU A 83 -12.78 27.85 18.69
C GLU A 83 -11.57 27.13 18.13
N ASP A 84 -11.63 25.79 18.01
CA ASP A 84 -10.59 24.98 17.38
C ASP A 84 -10.44 25.34 15.88
N LEU A 85 -11.53 25.48 15.14
CA LEU A 85 -11.49 25.94 13.75
C LEU A 85 -10.91 27.35 13.65
N GLN A 86 -11.33 28.27 14.53
CA GLN A 86 -10.80 29.64 14.53
C GLN A 86 -9.30 29.65 14.80
N ALA A 87 -8.82 28.81 15.73
CA ALA A 87 -7.38 28.68 16.00
C ALA A 87 -6.60 28.18 14.78
N CYS A 88 -7.19 27.24 13.98
CA CYS A 88 -6.59 26.80 12.72
C CYS A 88 -6.50 27.95 11.71
N VAL A 89 -7.58 28.71 11.55
CA VAL A 89 -7.63 29.87 10.63
C VAL A 89 -6.64 30.95 11.04
N ASP A 90 -6.67 31.38 12.30
CA ASP A 90 -5.79 32.42 12.84
C ASP A 90 -4.30 32.01 12.80
N GLY A 91 -4.04 30.71 12.92
CA GLY A 91 -2.71 30.12 12.83
C GLY A 91 -2.19 29.88 11.43
N GLY A 92 -3.02 30.11 10.39
CA GLY A 92 -2.63 29.95 8.98
C GLY A 92 -2.60 28.50 8.51
N CYS A 93 -3.43 27.62 9.08
CA CYS A 93 -3.66 26.30 8.50
C CYS A 93 -4.24 26.43 7.10
N VAL A 94 -3.74 25.60 6.16
CA VAL A 94 -4.14 25.63 4.75
C VAL A 94 -5.24 24.64 4.39
N ALA A 95 -5.60 23.75 5.30
CA ALA A 95 -6.69 22.77 5.15
C ALA A 95 -7.14 22.25 6.53
N ILE A 96 -8.31 21.58 6.57
CA ILE A 96 -8.81 20.85 7.74
C ILE A 96 -8.93 19.36 7.44
N ARG A 97 -8.36 18.48 8.28
CA ARG A 97 -8.39 17.03 8.11
C ARG A 97 -9.34 16.37 9.10
N PHE A 98 -10.13 15.43 8.58
CA PHE A 98 -11.08 14.60 9.31
C PHE A 98 -10.70 13.12 9.16
N ALA A 99 -10.72 12.36 10.26
CA ALA A 99 -10.35 10.96 10.30
C ALA A 99 -11.48 10.06 10.84
N PRO A 100 -12.59 9.89 10.09
CA PRO A 100 -13.79 9.19 10.58
C PRO A 100 -13.53 7.76 11.05
N GLY A 101 -12.71 6.98 10.34
CA GLY A 101 -12.37 5.61 10.72
C GLY A 101 -11.66 5.51 12.08
N PRO A 102 -10.46 6.08 12.24
CA PRO A 102 -9.74 6.07 13.52
C PRO A 102 -10.51 6.73 14.68
N GLN A 103 -11.27 7.76 14.38
CA GLN A 103 -12.06 8.48 15.38
C GLN A 103 -13.41 7.82 15.68
N GLY A 104 -13.87 6.85 14.86
CA GLY A 104 -15.11 6.09 15.11
C GLY A 104 -16.39 6.89 14.97
N TRP A 105 -16.54 7.70 13.91
CA TRP A 105 -17.76 8.44 13.56
C TRP A 105 -18.08 8.32 12.07
N SER A 106 -19.30 8.68 11.68
CA SER A 106 -19.77 8.60 10.29
C SER A 106 -19.96 9.99 9.68
N PRO A 107 -19.58 10.21 8.41
CA PRO A 107 -19.89 11.42 7.65
C PRO A 107 -21.39 11.69 7.45
N GLU A 108 -22.25 10.77 7.84
CA GLU A 108 -23.72 10.96 7.80
C GLU A 108 -24.26 11.82 8.95
N THR A 109 -23.39 12.20 9.92
CA THR A 109 -23.81 12.99 11.08
C THR A 109 -24.04 14.46 10.74
N LEU A 110 -25.05 15.08 11.35
CA LEU A 110 -25.32 16.52 11.18
C LEU A 110 -24.18 17.39 11.71
N VAL A 111 -23.43 16.93 12.71
CA VAL A 111 -22.29 17.66 13.25
C VAL A 111 -21.20 17.80 12.21
N PHE A 112 -20.91 16.74 11.46
CA PHE A 112 -19.97 16.83 10.34
C PHE A 112 -20.43 17.83 9.28
N GLU A 113 -21.72 17.80 8.92
CA GLU A 113 -22.29 18.74 7.95
C GLU A 113 -22.15 20.22 8.42
N HIS A 114 -22.41 20.51 9.71
CA HIS A 114 -22.20 21.86 10.27
C HIS A 114 -20.72 22.28 10.31
N MET A 115 -19.81 21.31 10.52
CA MET A 115 -18.36 21.60 10.45
C MET A 115 -17.93 21.90 9.02
N VAL A 116 -18.43 21.13 8.04
CA VAL A 116 -18.16 21.39 6.60
C VAL A 116 -18.63 22.80 6.20
N GLU A 117 -19.85 23.19 6.61
CA GLU A 117 -20.38 24.54 6.37
C GLU A 117 -19.45 25.63 6.93
N ALA A 118 -18.98 25.46 8.16
CA ALA A 118 -18.11 26.43 8.81
C ALA A 118 -16.71 26.49 8.19
N VAL A 119 -16.13 25.33 7.79
CA VAL A 119 -14.85 25.26 7.09
C VAL A 119 -14.94 25.91 5.71
N GLY A 120 -16.06 25.69 4.99
CA GLY A 120 -16.34 26.39 3.73
C GLY A 120 -16.42 27.91 3.89
N ALA A 121 -17.10 28.38 4.94
CA ALA A 121 -17.17 29.81 5.26
C ALA A 121 -15.79 30.43 5.59
N ALA A 122 -14.83 29.62 6.06
CA ALA A 122 -13.45 30.00 6.28
C ALA A 122 -12.58 29.93 5.01
N GLY A 123 -13.12 29.43 3.89
CA GLY A 123 -12.40 29.31 2.62
C GLY A 123 -11.36 28.18 2.58
N LEU A 124 -11.43 27.22 3.49
CA LEU A 124 -10.44 26.13 3.58
C LEU A 124 -10.95 24.85 2.89
N PRO A 125 -10.09 24.09 2.18
CA PRO A 125 -10.41 22.76 1.72
C PRO A 125 -10.39 21.77 2.89
N ILE A 126 -11.09 20.64 2.68
CA ILE A 126 -11.19 19.56 3.64
C ILE A 126 -10.43 18.33 3.12
N ILE A 127 -9.77 17.60 4.02
CA ILE A 127 -9.20 16.28 3.78
C ILE A 127 -10.01 15.26 4.60
N VAL A 128 -10.44 14.15 3.98
CA VAL A 128 -11.15 13.07 4.67
C VAL A 128 -10.44 11.75 4.46
N ASP A 129 -10.08 11.09 5.56
CA ASP A 129 -9.41 9.78 5.56
C ASP A 129 -10.44 8.64 5.54
N PHE A 130 -10.33 7.74 4.57
CA PHE A 130 -11.27 6.62 4.39
C PHE A 130 -10.78 5.28 4.95
N LYS A 131 -9.50 5.18 5.33
CA LYS A 131 -8.94 3.94 5.88
C LYS A 131 -9.59 3.55 7.21
N GLY A 132 -9.76 2.22 7.38
CA GLY A 132 -10.27 1.65 8.62
C GLY A 132 -11.79 1.67 8.75
N SER A 133 -12.51 2.01 7.68
CA SER A 133 -13.97 1.94 7.65
C SER A 133 -14.46 0.84 6.70
N SER A 134 -15.26 -0.08 7.20
CA SER A 134 -16.03 -1.03 6.38
C SER A 134 -17.10 -0.37 5.52
N GLU A 135 -17.44 0.89 5.82
CA GLU A 135 -18.48 1.67 5.16
C GLU A 135 -17.90 2.70 4.16
N ALA A 136 -16.58 2.67 3.93
CA ALA A 136 -15.89 3.66 3.09
C ALA A 136 -16.56 3.88 1.74
N LEU A 137 -17.08 2.82 1.11
CA LEU A 137 -17.73 2.90 -0.19
C LEU A 137 -18.96 3.84 -0.17
N SER A 138 -19.81 3.74 0.83
CA SER A 138 -20.99 4.63 0.96
C SER A 138 -20.61 6.06 1.35
N TRP A 139 -19.51 6.22 2.07
CA TRP A 139 -19.06 7.53 2.56
C TRP A 139 -18.45 8.39 1.46
N ILE A 140 -17.83 7.79 0.42
CA ILE A 140 -17.23 8.53 -0.71
C ILE A 140 -18.27 9.48 -1.30
N ARG A 141 -19.45 8.97 -1.69
CA ARG A 141 -20.53 9.79 -2.23
C ARG A 141 -21.08 10.78 -1.20
N LYS A 142 -21.32 10.33 0.05
CA LYS A 142 -21.89 11.19 1.09
C LYS A 142 -21.03 12.40 1.40
N VAL A 143 -19.71 12.20 1.53
CA VAL A 143 -18.75 13.29 1.75
C VAL A 143 -18.76 14.28 0.57
N ALA A 144 -18.75 13.76 -0.67
CA ALA A 144 -18.80 14.59 -1.87
C ALA A 144 -20.09 15.44 -1.91
N GLU A 145 -21.27 14.85 -1.62
CA GLU A 145 -22.57 15.53 -1.59
C GLU A 145 -22.60 16.67 -0.55
N VAL A 146 -22.12 16.40 0.66
CA VAL A 146 -22.09 17.41 1.73
C VAL A 146 -21.15 18.55 1.38
N CYS A 147 -19.92 18.24 0.95
CA CYS A 147 -18.94 19.28 0.58
C CYS A 147 -19.40 20.09 -0.62
N HIS A 148 -20.02 19.47 -1.63
CA HIS A 148 -20.57 20.17 -2.78
C HIS A 148 -21.70 21.15 -2.41
N ARG A 149 -22.57 20.79 -1.45
CA ARG A 149 -23.66 21.63 -0.97
C ARG A 149 -23.18 22.96 -0.39
N TYR A 150 -22.03 22.97 0.25
CA TYR A 150 -21.45 24.16 0.89
C TYR A 150 -20.27 24.77 0.12
N ASP A 151 -20.10 24.37 -1.15
CA ASP A 151 -19.01 24.86 -2.04
C ASP A 151 -17.61 24.66 -1.44
N VAL A 152 -17.37 23.50 -0.82
CA VAL A 152 -16.09 23.14 -0.19
C VAL A 152 -15.35 22.14 -1.05
N ASN A 153 -14.09 22.42 -1.39
CA ASN A 153 -13.21 21.45 -2.00
C ASN A 153 -12.85 20.37 -0.99
N VAL A 154 -12.93 19.09 -1.42
CA VAL A 154 -12.60 17.96 -0.56
C VAL A 154 -11.58 17.03 -1.21
N VAL A 155 -10.56 16.67 -0.45
CA VAL A 155 -9.54 15.69 -0.84
C VAL A 155 -9.88 14.35 -0.18
N MET A 156 -10.19 13.36 -1.01
CA MET A 156 -10.41 11.97 -0.60
C MET A 156 -9.04 11.31 -0.37
N ASN A 157 -8.70 11.00 0.86
CA ASN A 157 -7.46 10.34 1.22
C ASN A 157 -7.72 8.89 1.65
N GLU A 158 -6.79 8.01 1.37
CA GLU A 158 -6.86 6.58 1.73
C GLU A 158 -8.10 5.84 1.17
N VAL A 159 -8.61 6.28 0.01
CA VAL A 159 -9.61 5.50 -0.73
C VAL A 159 -8.90 4.29 -1.34
N SER A 160 -9.37 3.10 -0.98
CA SER A 160 -8.81 1.84 -1.49
C SER A 160 -8.96 1.74 -3.02
N TYR A 161 -7.96 1.18 -3.68
CA TYR A 161 -8.02 0.83 -5.10
C TYR A 161 -9.26 -0.02 -5.45
N ALA A 162 -9.75 -0.83 -4.50
CA ALA A 162 -11.00 -1.59 -4.67
C ALA A 162 -12.23 -0.69 -4.89
N HIS A 163 -12.17 0.56 -4.45
CA HIS A 163 -13.25 1.55 -4.59
C HIS A 163 -12.99 2.57 -5.71
N MET A 164 -11.97 2.34 -6.56
CA MET A 164 -11.57 3.27 -7.60
C MET A 164 -12.70 3.62 -8.57
N GLY A 165 -13.54 2.66 -8.93
CA GLY A 165 -14.69 2.89 -9.81
C GLY A 165 -15.71 3.89 -9.24
N GLU A 166 -16.04 3.79 -7.95
CA GLU A 166 -16.90 4.75 -7.26
C GLU A 166 -16.22 6.12 -7.15
N LEU A 167 -14.93 6.15 -6.78
CA LEU A 167 -14.17 7.40 -6.69
C LEU A 167 -14.15 8.16 -8.01
N ILE A 168 -13.85 7.49 -9.13
CA ILE A 168 -13.86 8.07 -10.47
C ILE A 168 -15.25 8.64 -10.79
N THR A 169 -16.31 7.87 -10.57
CA THR A 169 -17.68 8.29 -10.85
C THR A 169 -18.08 9.50 -10.03
N VAL A 170 -17.74 9.52 -8.74
CA VAL A 170 -18.00 10.66 -7.85
C VAL A 170 -17.22 11.89 -8.30
N MET A 171 -15.95 11.74 -8.66
CA MET A 171 -15.14 12.85 -9.17
C MET A 171 -15.66 13.41 -10.50
N GLN A 172 -16.26 12.58 -11.36
CA GLN A 172 -16.89 13.05 -12.61
C GLN A 172 -18.18 13.84 -12.37
N VAL A 173 -18.92 13.51 -11.31
CA VAL A 173 -20.19 14.19 -10.94
C VAL A 173 -19.93 15.45 -10.11
N TYR A 174 -18.96 15.42 -9.20
CA TYR A 174 -18.68 16.49 -8.23
C TYR A 174 -17.32 17.16 -8.54
N PRO A 175 -17.32 18.36 -9.13
CA PRO A 175 -16.09 19.02 -9.56
C PRO A 175 -15.19 19.51 -8.40
N ASN A 176 -15.74 19.61 -7.18
CA ASN A 176 -15.04 19.97 -5.95
C ASN A 176 -14.33 18.79 -5.27
N VAL A 177 -14.36 17.59 -5.86
CA VAL A 177 -13.71 16.41 -5.31
C VAL A 177 -12.34 16.20 -5.93
N TYR A 178 -11.33 16.10 -5.07
CA TYR A 178 -9.94 15.74 -5.35
C TYR A 178 -9.60 14.38 -4.71
N ALA A 179 -8.55 13.73 -5.16
CA ALA A 179 -8.09 12.45 -4.61
C ALA A 179 -6.58 12.41 -4.41
N ALA A 180 -6.14 11.98 -3.23
CA ALA A 180 -4.75 11.63 -2.97
C ALA A 180 -4.46 10.21 -3.51
N ILE A 181 -3.38 10.06 -4.28
CA ILE A 181 -3.18 8.89 -5.13
C ILE A 181 -2.45 7.72 -4.46
N ARG A 182 -1.99 7.83 -3.21
CA ARG A 182 -1.17 6.80 -2.53
C ARG A 182 -1.79 5.40 -2.58
N TRP A 183 -3.10 5.31 -2.39
CA TRP A 183 -3.84 4.05 -2.33
C TRP A 183 -4.32 3.55 -3.69
N LEU A 184 -4.01 4.27 -4.77
CA LEU A 184 -4.30 3.90 -6.16
C LEU A 184 -3.07 3.25 -6.79
N CYS A 185 -2.49 2.28 -6.09
CA CYS A 185 -1.23 1.61 -6.38
C CYS A 185 -1.33 0.49 -7.44
N LEU A 186 -2.46 0.39 -8.14
CA LEU A 186 -2.61 -0.52 -9.27
C LEU A 186 -1.61 -0.20 -10.39
N ALA A 187 -1.21 -1.21 -11.14
CA ALA A 187 -0.19 -1.07 -12.18
C ALA A 187 -0.50 0.01 -13.23
N ASP A 188 -1.76 0.16 -13.60
CA ASP A 188 -2.25 1.15 -14.58
C ASP A 188 -3.31 2.11 -13.98
N GLY A 189 -3.34 2.23 -12.65
CA GLY A 189 -4.34 3.03 -11.94
C GLY A 189 -4.33 4.52 -12.31
N LEU A 190 -3.15 5.11 -12.54
CA LEU A 190 -3.05 6.51 -12.96
C LEU A 190 -3.49 6.70 -14.40
N GLU A 191 -3.17 5.78 -15.31
CA GLU A 191 -3.62 5.79 -16.70
C GLU A 191 -5.15 5.74 -16.78
N VAL A 192 -5.79 4.87 -15.98
CA VAL A 192 -7.25 4.77 -15.90
C VAL A 192 -7.88 6.09 -15.44
N MET A 193 -7.29 6.75 -14.45
CA MET A 193 -7.79 8.04 -13.97
C MET A 193 -7.58 9.19 -14.97
N VAL A 194 -6.46 9.17 -15.69
CA VAL A 194 -6.22 10.12 -16.80
C VAL A 194 -7.23 9.93 -17.92
N ASP A 195 -7.47 8.69 -18.33
CA ASP A 195 -8.47 8.35 -19.37
C ASP A 195 -9.89 8.70 -18.93
N ALA A 196 -10.18 8.67 -17.63
CA ALA A 196 -11.45 9.11 -17.05
C ALA A 196 -11.62 10.65 -17.03
N GLY A 197 -10.59 11.41 -17.40
CA GLY A 197 -10.63 12.88 -17.49
C GLY A 197 -10.60 13.63 -16.16
N ILE A 198 -9.98 13.02 -15.10
CA ILE A 198 -9.95 13.59 -13.75
C ILE A 198 -8.54 13.93 -13.25
N VAL A 199 -7.55 13.92 -14.14
CA VAL A 199 -6.13 14.15 -13.83
C VAL A 199 -5.85 15.48 -13.13
N ASP A 200 -6.61 16.52 -13.44
CA ASP A 200 -6.52 17.88 -12.89
C ASP A 200 -6.94 17.98 -11.41
N ARG A 201 -7.42 16.89 -10.81
CA ARG A 201 -7.85 16.80 -9.42
C ARG A 201 -7.20 15.63 -8.66
N LEU A 202 -6.15 15.02 -9.23
CA LEU A 202 -5.30 14.05 -8.54
C LEU A 202 -4.16 14.77 -7.82
N LEU A 203 -3.90 14.39 -6.58
CA LEU A 203 -2.90 15.02 -5.73
C LEU A 203 -1.82 14.01 -5.29
N TYR A 204 -0.57 14.45 -5.34
CA TYR A 204 0.52 13.78 -4.67
C TYR A 204 0.32 13.86 -3.16
N GLY A 205 0.05 12.74 -2.50
CA GLY A 205 -0.18 12.66 -1.07
C GLY A 205 0.38 11.34 -0.57
N SER A 206 1.55 11.38 0.07
CA SER A 206 2.31 10.18 0.42
C SER A 206 1.84 9.48 1.68
N ASN A 207 1.17 10.20 2.59
CA ASN A 207 0.95 9.79 3.97
C ASN A 207 2.30 9.49 4.71
N SER A 208 3.37 10.24 4.36
CA SER A 208 4.66 10.13 5.03
C SER A 208 4.59 10.63 6.48
N PRO A 209 5.47 10.16 7.36
CA PRO A 209 6.52 9.17 7.18
C PRO A 209 6.05 7.72 7.34
N LYS A 210 4.75 7.51 7.49
CA LYS A 210 4.15 6.19 7.67
C LYS A 210 4.36 5.27 6.47
N TYR A 211 4.27 5.83 5.27
CA TYR A 211 4.47 5.10 4.02
C TYR A 211 5.63 5.68 3.20
N SER A 212 6.16 4.87 2.30
CA SER A 212 7.29 5.22 1.44
C SER A 212 6.93 6.30 0.42
N ILE A 213 7.68 7.40 0.44
CA ILE A 213 7.64 8.44 -0.61
C ILE A 213 8.18 7.87 -1.93
N ARG A 214 9.24 7.04 -1.90
CA ARG A 214 9.85 6.40 -3.06
C ARG A 214 8.84 5.54 -3.83
N ALA A 215 8.04 4.74 -3.11
CA ALA A 215 7.01 3.91 -3.72
C ALA A 215 6.01 4.74 -4.54
N LEU A 216 5.50 5.83 -3.96
CA LEU A 216 4.57 6.72 -4.65
C LEU A 216 5.22 7.47 -5.81
N ARG A 217 6.47 7.92 -5.64
CA ARG A 217 7.24 8.55 -6.70
C ARG A 217 7.43 7.61 -7.89
N ASN A 218 7.83 6.37 -7.64
CA ASN A 218 7.96 5.35 -8.67
C ASN A 218 6.64 5.14 -9.41
N GLN A 219 5.50 5.09 -8.70
CA GLN A 219 4.18 4.97 -9.32
C GLN A 219 3.91 6.08 -10.33
N ILE A 220 4.24 7.34 -9.99
CA ILE A 220 4.02 8.49 -10.86
C ILE A 220 4.96 8.48 -12.08
N PHE A 221 6.25 8.18 -11.88
CA PHE A 221 7.23 8.23 -12.97
C PHE A 221 7.17 7.01 -13.89
N MET A 222 6.65 5.89 -13.43
CA MET A 222 6.44 4.70 -14.26
C MET A 222 5.10 4.71 -15.00
N ALA A 223 4.14 5.55 -14.60
CA ALA A 223 2.88 5.69 -15.31
C ALA A 223 3.08 6.23 -16.74
N LYS A 224 2.32 5.70 -17.70
CA LYS A 224 2.31 6.12 -19.11
C LYS A 224 1.44 7.35 -19.31
N ILE A 225 1.84 8.47 -18.69
CA ILE A 225 1.17 9.77 -18.76
C ILE A 225 2.14 10.84 -19.24
N SER A 226 1.64 12.00 -19.68
CA SER A 226 2.51 13.10 -20.13
C SER A 226 3.23 13.79 -18.96
N ASP A 227 4.31 14.52 -19.26
CA ASP A 227 5.05 15.28 -18.25
C ASP A 227 4.21 16.40 -17.65
N GLU A 228 3.30 17.00 -18.43
CA GLU A 228 2.35 18.01 -17.95
C GLU A 228 1.36 17.38 -16.94
N GLN A 229 0.84 16.19 -17.25
CA GLN A 229 -0.05 15.45 -16.35
C GLN A 229 0.68 15.04 -15.07
N ARG A 230 1.93 14.59 -15.21
CA ARG A 230 2.80 14.24 -14.09
C ARG A 230 3.06 15.44 -13.18
N GLN A 231 3.42 16.61 -13.76
CA GLN A 231 3.62 17.82 -13.00
C GLN A 231 2.32 18.32 -12.35
N ALA A 232 1.17 18.17 -13.01
CA ALA A 232 -0.13 18.49 -12.42
C ALA A 232 -0.38 17.68 -11.15
N ILE A 233 -0.16 16.36 -11.19
CA ILE A 233 -0.32 15.46 -10.03
C ILE A 233 0.70 15.79 -8.92
N LEU A 234 1.98 15.99 -9.28
CA LEU A 234 3.05 16.23 -8.30
C LEU A 234 2.85 17.53 -7.50
N GLY A 235 2.31 18.58 -8.11
CA GLY A 235 2.18 19.84 -7.38
C GLY A 235 1.26 20.88 -8.03
N GLY A 236 1.06 20.87 -9.36
CA GLY A 236 0.24 21.87 -10.03
C GLY A 236 -1.22 21.91 -9.56
N ASN A 237 -1.79 20.72 -9.30
CA ASN A 237 -3.15 20.62 -8.75
C ASN A 237 -3.23 21.13 -7.30
N ALA A 238 -2.19 20.87 -6.51
CA ALA A 238 -2.12 21.37 -5.13
C ALA A 238 -2.03 22.90 -5.07
N LEU A 239 -1.21 23.53 -5.92
CA LEU A 239 -1.14 25.00 -6.00
C LEU A 239 -2.50 25.61 -6.35
N ARG A 240 -3.20 25.06 -7.36
CA ARG A 240 -4.55 25.53 -7.70
C ARG A 240 -5.57 25.35 -6.57
N LEU A 241 -5.52 24.21 -5.87
CA LEU A 241 -6.43 23.95 -4.75
C LEU A 241 -6.21 24.89 -3.57
N LEU A 242 -4.96 25.27 -3.33
CA LEU A 242 -4.56 26.15 -2.23
C LEU A 242 -4.58 27.65 -2.60
N ASP A 243 -4.92 27.98 -3.86
CA ASP A 243 -4.84 29.34 -4.42
C ASP A 243 -3.45 29.98 -4.20
N MET A 244 -2.38 29.18 -4.44
CA MET A 244 -0.98 29.59 -4.29
C MET A 244 -0.32 29.73 -5.65
N ASP A 245 0.52 30.75 -5.78
CA ASP A 245 1.37 30.94 -6.96
C ASP A 245 2.72 30.19 -6.81
N ILE A 246 3.33 29.84 -7.95
CA ILE A 246 4.63 29.16 -7.97
C ILE A 246 5.74 30.01 -7.35
N GLU A 247 5.61 31.33 -7.41
CA GLU A 247 6.53 32.31 -6.82
C GLU A 247 6.50 32.30 -5.29
N GLU A 248 5.46 31.73 -4.68
CA GLU A 248 5.35 31.57 -3.23
C GLU A 248 6.10 30.35 -2.71
N LEU A 249 6.56 29.48 -3.61
CA LEU A 249 7.43 28.36 -3.23
C LEU A 249 8.75 28.89 -2.65
N PRO A 250 9.43 28.11 -1.77
CA PRO A 250 10.73 28.50 -1.24
C PRO A 250 11.71 28.93 -2.33
N ALA A 251 12.50 29.96 -2.08
CA ALA A 251 13.41 30.57 -3.05
C ALA A 251 14.40 29.57 -3.70
N GLU A 252 14.74 28.51 -2.99
CA GLU A 252 15.50 27.36 -3.49
C GLU A 252 14.64 26.09 -3.34
N PRO A 253 13.67 25.86 -4.24
CA PRO A 253 12.81 24.71 -4.15
C PRO A 253 13.63 23.44 -4.41
N LEU A 254 13.44 22.43 -3.56
CA LEU A 254 13.89 21.08 -3.88
C LEU A 254 13.12 20.62 -5.12
N MET A 255 13.84 20.01 -6.05
CA MET A 255 13.28 19.57 -7.32
C MET A 255 13.41 18.05 -7.41
N ILE A 256 12.26 17.39 -7.34
CA ILE A 256 12.22 15.92 -7.46
C ILE A 256 12.86 15.46 -8.78
N LYS A 257 13.71 14.44 -8.73
CA LYS A 257 14.23 13.81 -9.95
C LYS A 257 13.06 13.30 -10.79
N ALA A 258 13.09 13.61 -12.09
CA ALA A 258 12.05 13.25 -13.04
C ALA A 258 12.23 11.80 -13.57
N GLU A 259 12.51 10.86 -12.68
CA GLU A 259 12.72 9.45 -13.01
C GLU A 259 12.30 8.55 -11.84
N ALA A 260 11.89 7.32 -12.16
CA ALA A 260 11.66 6.29 -11.17
C ALA A 260 13.01 5.75 -10.65
N ASP A 261 13.03 5.40 -9.38
CA ASP A 261 14.16 4.70 -8.76
C ASP A 261 13.90 3.20 -8.85
N LEU A 262 14.56 2.54 -9.81
CA LEU A 262 14.37 1.13 -10.16
C LEU A 262 15.64 0.32 -9.87
N PRO A 263 15.56 -1.02 -9.76
CA PRO A 263 16.72 -1.85 -9.52
C PRO A 263 17.69 -1.81 -10.70
N GLU A 264 18.96 -1.49 -10.42
CA GLU A 264 20.03 -1.51 -11.43
C GLU A 264 20.36 -2.95 -11.86
N GLU A 265 20.36 -3.88 -10.90
CA GLU A 265 20.61 -5.31 -11.13
C GLU A 265 19.29 -6.07 -11.21
N PRO A 266 19.22 -7.13 -12.05
CA PRO A 266 18.01 -7.94 -12.18
C PRO A 266 17.57 -8.55 -10.84
N ILE A 267 16.28 -8.41 -10.49
CA ILE A 267 15.69 -8.91 -9.25
C ILE A 267 14.75 -10.09 -9.50
N ILE A 268 14.29 -10.77 -8.44
CA ILE A 268 13.36 -11.89 -8.52
C ILE A 268 12.12 -11.57 -7.69
N ASP A 269 10.97 -11.58 -8.35
CA ASP A 269 9.67 -11.40 -7.74
C ASP A 269 9.02 -12.77 -7.48
N ILE A 270 8.83 -13.10 -6.19
CA ILE A 270 8.25 -14.38 -5.82
C ILE A 270 6.73 -14.38 -5.66
N HIS A 271 6.04 -13.26 -5.98
CA HIS A 271 4.60 -13.16 -5.78
C HIS A 271 3.90 -12.38 -6.89
N ALA A 272 3.26 -13.12 -7.77
CA ALA A 272 2.43 -12.54 -8.82
C ALA A 272 1.26 -13.48 -9.15
N HIS A 273 0.32 -12.96 -9.93
CA HIS A 273 -0.85 -13.69 -10.39
C HIS A 273 -1.08 -13.53 -11.88
N VAL A 274 -1.68 -14.55 -12.50
CA VAL A 274 -2.11 -14.56 -13.90
C VAL A 274 -3.54 -15.04 -13.97
N SER A 275 -4.23 -14.78 -15.08
CA SER A 275 -5.57 -15.30 -15.38
C SER A 275 -6.62 -15.04 -14.31
N GLY A 276 -7.75 -14.48 -14.69
CA GLY A 276 -8.82 -14.10 -13.77
C GLY A 276 -8.53 -12.83 -12.97
N PHE A 277 -9.40 -12.56 -12.00
CA PHE A 277 -9.30 -11.40 -11.11
C PHE A 277 -9.62 -11.83 -9.67
N HIS A 278 -9.08 -11.09 -8.72
CA HIS A 278 -9.42 -11.31 -7.33
C HIS A 278 -10.89 -10.96 -7.09
N CYS A 279 -11.65 -11.87 -6.44
CA CYS A 279 -13.10 -11.72 -6.28
C CYS A 279 -13.50 -10.56 -5.35
N ALA A 280 -12.67 -10.25 -4.36
CA ALA A 280 -12.94 -9.20 -3.39
C ALA A 280 -12.38 -7.82 -3.79
N GLU A 281 -11.50 -7.76 -4.77
CA GLU A 281 -10.75 -6.55 -5.12
C GLU A 281 -10.78 -6.34 -6.64
N PRO A 282 -11.90 -5.80 -7.17
CA PRO A 282 -12.01 -5.53 -8.60
C PRO A 282 -11.01 -4.45 -9.03
N PHE A 283 -10.28 -4.72 -10.09
CA PHE A 283 -9.35 -3.77 -10.68
C PHE A 283 -9.39 -3.84 -12.21
N ASN A 284 -9.16 -2.70 -12.84
CA ASN A 284 -9.16 -2.57 -14.28
C ASN A 284 -7.73 -2.69 -14.80
N THR A 285 -7.23 -3.90 -14.93
CA THR A 285 -5.94 -4.15 -15.54
C THR A 285 -6.03 -5.17 -16.69
N ARG A 286 -5.08 -5.10 -17.59
CA ARG A 286 -4.94 -6.03 -18.73
C ARG A 286 -4.02 -7.16 -18.30
N THR A 287 -4.54 -8.15 -17.59
CA THR A 287 -3.78 -9.17 -16.87
C THR A 287 -2.73 -9.90 -17.71
N GLU A 288 -3.04 -10.32 -18.93
CA GLU A 288 -2.12 -11.17 -19.70
C GLU A 288 -0.87 -10.45 -20.20
N THR A 289 -1.02 -9.23 -20.68
CA THR A 289 0.10 -8.44 -21.21
C THR A 289 0.86 -7.68 -20.13
N ASN A 290 0.20 -7.37 -19.02
CA ASN A 290 0.77 -6.53 -18.00
C ASN A 290 1.85 -7.23 -17.16
N VAL A 291 1.70 -8.51 -16.79
CA VAL A 291 2.70 -9.21 -15.99
C VAL A 291 4.04 -9.28 -16.70
N SER A 292 4.09 -9.64 -17.99
CA SER A 292 5.33 -9.68 -18.77
C SER A 292 5.93 -8.28 -18.96
N GLU A 293 5.10 -7.30 -19.32
CA GLU A 293 5.53 -5.91 -19.51
C GLU A 293 6.07 -5.31 -18.19
N MET A 294 5.36 -5.49 -17.08
CA MET A 294 5.78 -4.99 -15.78
C MET A 294 7.07 -5.63 -15.30
N THR A 295 7.23 -6.94 -15.54
CA THR A 295 8.45 -7.68 -15.26
C THR A 295 9.65 -7.06 -15.97
N GLU A 296 9.53 -6.77 -17.28
CA GLU A 296 10.58 -6.13 -18.08
C GLU A 296 10.86 -4.70 -17.61
N ARG A 297 9.82 -3.90 -17.37
CA ARG A 297 9.96 -2.49 -16.97
C ARG A 297 10.58 -2.29 -15.61
N CYS A 298 10.48 -3.26 -14.70
CA CYS A 298 11.06 -3.21 -13.35
C CYS A 298 12.33 -4.06 -13.20
N ASN A 299 13.00 -4.41 -14.32
CA ASN A 299 14.22 -5.22 -14.33
C ASN A 299 14.09 -6.52 -13.50
N ILE A 300 12.97 -7.23 -13.64
CA ILE A 300 12.73 -8.50 -12.95
C ILE A 300 13.17 -9.65 -13.84
N GLN A 301 14.09 -10.48 -13.36
CA GLN A 301 14.60 -11.66 -14.09
C GLN A 301 13.57 -12.78 -14.14
N TYR A 302 12.95 -13.08 -12.98
CA TYR A 302 11.93 -14.10 -12.83
C TYR A 302 10.77 -13.56 -12.01
N THR A 303 9.55 -13.81 -12.48
CA THR A 303 8.31 -13.56 -11.74
C THR A 303 7.61 -14.89 -11.47
N PHE A 304 7.24 -15.14 -10.20
CA PHE A 304 6.59 -16.38 -9.80
C PHE A 304 5.08 -16.19 -9.72
N VAL A 305 4.36 -16.95 -10.52
CA VAL A 305 2.92 -16.74 -10.73
C VAL A 305 2.08 -17.93 -10.27
N SER A 306 0.86 -17.64 -9.84
CA SER A 306 -0.24 -18.58 -9.72
C SER A 306 -1.50 -17.97 -10.34
N SER A 307 -2.38 -18.79 -10.92
CA SER A 307 -3.64 -18.30 -11.49
C SER A 307 -4.61 -17.88 -10.39
N TYR A 308 -5.29 -16.73 -10.56
CA TYR A 308 -6.43 -16.35 -9.71
C TYR A 308 -7.60 -17.35 -9.86
N ASN A 309 -7.79 -17.97 -11.03
CA ASN A 309 -8.79 -19.02 -11.21
C ASN A 309 -8.54 -20.22 -10.28
N ALA A 310 -7.26 -20.59 -10.09
CA ALA A 310 -6.90 -21.65 -9.16
C ALA A 310 -7.25 -21.32 -7.70
N ILE A 311 -7.21 -20.04 -7.35
CA ILE A 311 -7.49 -19.56 -5.99
C ILE A 311 -8.99 -19.35 -5.79
N ASN A 312 -9.69 -18.77 -6.77
CA ASN A 312 -11.06 -18.28 -6.59
C ASN A 312 -12.13 -19.25 -7.11
N TYR A 313 -11.79 -20.17 -8.00
CA TYR A 313 -12.78 -20.96 -8.72
C TYR A 313 -12.47 -22.47 -8.70
N ASP A 314 -11.46 -22.92 -9.45
CA ASP A 314 -11.11 -24.32 -9.59
C ASP A 314 -9.59 -24.53 -9.67
N MET A 315 -9.07 -25.32 -8.79
CA MET A 315 -7.64 -25.63 -8.65
C MET A 315 -7.04 -26.25 -9.93
N CYS A 316 -7.77 -27.18 -10.56
CA CYS A 316 -7.27 -27.92 -11.73
C CYS A 316 -7.24 -27.02 -12.96
N GLU A 317 -8.32 -26.25 -13.17
CA GLU A 317 -8.41 -25.28 -14.28
C GLU A 317 -7.33 -24.20 -14.15
N GLY A 318 -7.19 -23.61 -12.97
CA GLY A 318 -6.24 -22.54 -12.77
C GLY A 318 -4.77 -23.00 -12.78
N ASN A 319 -4.44 -24.24 -12.37
CA ASN A 319 -3.10 -24.76 -12.57
C ASN A 319 -2.78 -25.01 -14.04
N ALA A 320 -3.79 -25.39 -14.85
CA ALA A 320 -3.64 -25.48 -16.31
C ALA A 320 -3.42 -24.08 -16.94
N ASP A 321 -4.11 -23.05 -16.47
CA ASP A 321 -3.85 -21.66 -16.85
C ASP A 321 -2.41 -21.27 -16.54
N THR A 322 -1.95 -21.53 -15.33
CA THR A 322 -0.55 -21.25 -14.91
C THR A 322 0.44 -21.91 -15.88
N GLN A 323 0.23 -23.20 -16.21
CA GLN A 323 1.06 -23.91 -17.20
C GLN A 323 1.06 -23.20 -18.56
N ALA A 324 -0.09 -22.78 -19.06
CA ALA A 324 -0.21 -22.08 -20.35
C ALA A 324 0.58 -20.76 -20.36
N PHE A 325 0.61 -20.02 -19.26
CA PHE A 325 1.43 -18.81 -19.12
C PHE A 325 2.94 -19.14 -19.08
N LEU A 326 3.35 -20.22 -18.40
CA LEU A 326 4.75 -20.66 -18.41
C LEU A 326 5.21 -21.10 -19.80
N ASP A 327 4.34 -21.68 -20.61
CA ASP A 327 4.64 -22.06 -21.98
C ASP A 327 4.83 -20.85 -22.90
N ARG A 328 4.17 -19.74 -22.58
CA ARG A 328 4.22 -18.51 -23.36
C ARG A 328 5.34 -17.56 -22.96
N TYR A 329 5.69 -17.51 -21.66
CA TYR A 329 6.61 -16.53 -21.10
C TYR A 329 7.76 -17.20 -20.33
N PRO A 330 8.97 -17.25 -20.89
CA PRO A 330 10.10 -18.00 -20.32
C PRO A 330 10.65 -17.42 -19.01
N ASN A 331 10.36 -16.16 -18.72
CA ASN A 331 10.75 -15.48 -17.48
C ASN A 331 9.79 -15.74 -16.30
N LEU A 332 8.71 -16.47 -16.52
CA LEU A 332 7.80 -16.87 -15.45
C LEU A 332 8.21 -18.19 -14.81
N ARG A 333 7.87 -18.32 -13.54
CA ARG A 333 7.92 -19.57 -12.76
C ARG A 333 6.57 -19.80 -12.11
N GLY A 334 6.14 -21.04 -11.97
CA GLY A 334 4.81 -21.39 -11.48
C GLY A 334 4.81 -21.82 -10.03
N TYR A 335 3.79 -21.40 -9.31
CA TYR A 335 3.33 -22.11 -8.12
C TYR A 335 2.16 -23.02 -8.50
N ILE A 336 2.13 -24.20 -7.90
CA ILE A 336 0.96 -25.06 -7.95
C ILE A 336 0.00 -24.56 -6.86
N ALA A 337 -1.14 -24.02 -7.25
CA ALA A 337 -2.19 -23.67 -6.29
C ALA A 337 -2.91 -24.94 -5.85
N ILE A 338 -3.18 -25.06 -4.56
CA ILE A 338 -3.83 -26.23 -3.96
C ILE A 338 -5.00 -25.83 -3.07
N ASP A 339 -5.97 -26.74 -2.94
CA ASP A 339 -7.17 -26.50 -2.13
C ASP A 339 -7.12 -27.34 -0.84
N PRO A 340 -7.06 -26.71 0.33
CA PRO A 340 -7.03 -27.45 1.61
C PRO A 340 -8.31 -28.23 1.89
N ARG A 341 -9.38 -28.02 1.13
CA ARG A 341 -10.62 -28.81 1.24
C ARG A 341 -10.56 -30.13 0.48
N ASP A 342 -9.62 -30.27 -0.48
CA ASP A 342 -9.39 -31.48 -1.28
C ASP A 342 -7.93 -31.92 -1.21
N LEU A 343 -7.61 -32.70 -0.19
CA LEU A 343 -6.26 -33.22 0.03
C LEU A 343 -5.78 -34.13 -1.10
N ALA A 344 -6.65 -35.02 -1.59
CA ALA A 344 -6.27 -35.98 -2.63
C ALA A 344 -6.03 -35.28 -3.97
N GLY A 345 -6.95 -34.38 -4.39
CA GLY A 345 -6.78 -33.59 -5.59
C GLY A 345 -5.55 -32.67 -5.50
N SER A 346 -5.25 -32.09 -4.35
CA SER A 346 -4.05 -31.29 -4.13
C SER A 346 -2.77 -32.10 -4.34
N VAL A 347 -2.71 -33.35 -3.83
CA VAL A 347 -1.57 -34.25 -4.06
C VAL A 347 -1.43 -34.60 -5.53
N ASP A 348 -2.54 -34.94 -6.22
CA ASP A 348 -2.54 -35.25 -7.67
C ASP A 348 -2.01 -34.06 -8.49
N GLN A 349 -2.39 -32.82 -8.12
CA GLN A 349 -1.87 -31.61 -8.78
C GLN A 349 -0.36 -31.45 -8.58
N MET A 350 0.15 -31.67 -7.36
CA MET A 350 1.58 -31.59 -7.07
C MET A 350 2.36 -32.70 -7.82
N GLU A 351 1.87 -33.94 -7.83
CA GLU A 351 2.49 -35.04 -8.58
C GLU A 351 2.56 -34.75 -10.08
N ARG A 352 1.51 -34.17 -10.64
CA ARG A 352 1.43 -33.80 -12.05
C ARG A 352 2.39 -32.69 -12.42
N TYR A 353 2.29 -31.54 -11.75
CA TYR A 353 2.97 -30.31 -12.21
C TYR A 353 4.44 -30.22 -11.75
N PHE A 354 4.87 -30.88 -10.68
CA PHE A 354 6.29 -30.93 -10.33
C PHE A 354 7.14 -31.79 -11.30
N GLN A 355 6.55 -32.42 -12.30
CA GLN A 355 7.30 -33.00 -13.45
C GLN A 355 7.88 -31.92 -14.36
N ASP A 356 7.34 -30.71 -14.33
CA ASP A 356 7.86 -29.55 -15.01
C ASP A 356 8.70 -28.70 -14.02
N SER A 357 10.00 -28.55 -14.30
CA SER A 357 10.95 -27.82 -13.43
C SER A 357 10.62 -26.33 -13.28
N ARG A 358 9.77 -25.76 -14.13
CA ARG A 358 9.30 -24.38 -14.04
C ARG A 358 8.32 -24.17 -12.88
N PHE A 359 7.66 -25.24 -12.39
CA PHE A 359 6.90 -25.16 -11.15
C PHE A 359 7.86 -25.31 -9.95
N VAL A 360 8.01 -24.22 -9.19
CA VAL A 360 9.06 -24.10 -8.18
C VAL A 360 8.58 -24.25 -6.75
N GLY A 361 7.27 -24.22 -6.51
CA GLY A 361 6.69 -24.31 -5.17
C GLY A 361 5.17 -24.43 -5.21
N VAL A 362 4.57 -24.32 -4.04
CA VAL A 362 3.12 -24.43 -3.81
C VAL A 362 2.57 -23.09 -3.35
N LYS A 363 1.39 -22.68 -3.85
CA LYS A 363 0.57 -21.57 -3.32
C LYS A 363 -0.59 -22.13 -2.52
N LEU A 364 -0.70 -21.69 -1.29
CA LEU A 364 -1.82 -22.01 -0.41
C LEU A 364 -2.56 -20.71 -0.03
N TYR A 365 -3.88 -20.72 -0.18
CA TYR A 365 -4.75 -19.62 0.17
C TYR A 365 -5.63 -20.01 1.35
N CYS A 366 -5.29 -19.54 2.55
CA CYS A 366 -5.95 -19.93 3.80
C CYS A 366 -7.44 -19.61 3.90
N PRO A 367 -7.98 -18.51 3.30
CA PRO A 367 -9.42 -18.22 3.35
C PRO A 367 -10.31 -19.42 3.03
N PHE A 368 -9.89 -20.32 2.15
CA PHE A 368 -10.66 -21.53 1.83
C PHE A 368 -10.48 -22.69 2.79
N GLY A 369 -9.40 -22.70 3.57
CA GLY A 369 -9.02 -23.81 4.44
C GLY A 369 -9.27 -23.60 5.92
N GLY A 370 -9.49 -22.36 6.31
CA GLY A 370 -9.58 -21.97 7.71
C GLY A 370 -8.22 -21.83 8.40
N ASN A 371 -8.23 -21.82 9.74
CA ASN A 371 -7.03 -21.58 10.54
C ASN A 371 -5.91 -22.58 10.26
N MET A 372 -4.68 -22.10 10.20
CA MET A 372 -3.46 -22.90 10.02
C MET A 372 -3.29 -24.06 11.02
N ALA A 373 -3.85 -23.93 12.22
CA ALA A 373 -3.79 -24.98 13.25
C ALA A 373 -4.77 -26.14 13.03
N THR A 374 -5.66 -26.07 12.04
CA THR A 374 -6.61 -27.18 11.78
C THR A 374 -5.88 -28.43 11.29
N LYS A 375 -6.40 -29.60 11.67
CA LYS A 375 -5.82 -30.87 11.25
C LYS A 375 -5.67 -30.96 9.72
N ARG A 376 -6.67 -30.47 8.97
CA ARG A 376 -6.65 -30.47 7.51
C ARG A 376 -5.46 -29.69 6.93
N MET A 377 -5.22 -28.50 7.45
CA MET A 377 -4.07 -27.68 7.02
C MET A 377 -2.75 -28.33 7.39
N GLN A 378 -2.67 -28.91 8.58
CA GLN A 378 -1.47 -29.61 9.04
C GLN A 378 -1.17 -30.87 8.21
N ASP A 379 -2.19 -31.68 7.89
CA ASP A 379 -2.05 -32.85 7.02
C ASP A 379 -1.58 -32.43 5.61
N LEU A 380 -2.12 -31.34 5.06
CA LEU A 380 -1.72 -30.81 3.76
C LEU A 380 -0.26 -30.32 3.74
N LEU A 381 0.18 -29.62 4.78
CA LEU A 381 1.58 -29.20 4.91
C LEU A 381 2.55 -30.38 5.03
N ASP A 382 2.14 -31.46 5.71
CA ASP A 382 2.91 -32.70 5.79
C ASP A 382 3.02 -33.39 4.42
N GLU A 383 1.98 -33.32 3.56
CA GLU A 383 2.06 -33.82 2.18
C GLU A 383 2.97 -32.94 1.32
N ILE A 384 2.86 -31.61 1.40
CA ILE A 384 3.74 -30.68 0.66
C ILE A 384 5.22 -30.94 1.00
N ALA A 385 5.52 -31.18 2.28
CA ALA A 385 6.90 -31.42 2.74
C ALA A 385 7.57 -32.58 2.02
N LYS A 386 6.81 -33.64 1.61
CA LYS A 386 7.34 -34.80 0.90
C LYS A 386 7.92 -34.47 -0.48
N PHE A 387 7.46 -33.38 -1.10
CA PHE A 387 7.96 -32.95 -2.42
C PHE A 387 9.26 -32.13 -2.31
N GLY A 388 9.68 -31.72 -1.10
CA GLY A 388 10.89 -30.93 -0.89
C GLY A 388 10.87 -29.57 -1.62
N ARG A 389 9.70 -28.98 -1.74
CA ARG A 389 9.46 -27.68 -2.38
C ARG A 389 8.88 -26.68 -1.38
N PRO A 390 9.20 -25.38 -1.52
CA PRO A 390 8.65 -24.37 -0.63
C PRO A 390 7.14 -24.18 -0.83
N VAL A 391 6.47 -23.75 0.25
CA VAL A 391 5.08 -23.33 0.22
C VAL A 391 4.96 -21.85 0.55
N LYS A 392 4.28 -21.08 -0.32
CA LYS A 392 3.89 -19.70 -0.06
C LYS A 392 2.43 -19.64 0.37
N ILE A 393 2.16 -19.01 1.51
CA ILE A 393 0.87 -19.06 2.16
C ILE A 393 0.32 -17.64 2.37
N HIS A 394 -0.87 -17.39 1.85
CA HIS A 394 -1.68 -16.23 2.19
C HIS A 394 -2.45 -16.53 3.49
N MET A 395 -2.19 -15.78 4.57
CA MET A 395 -2.57 -16.19 5.94
C MET A 395 -3.61 -15.29 6.62
N ASP A 396 -4.27 -14.41 5.92
CA ASP A 396 -4.96 -13.23 6.48
C ASP A 396 -6.30 -13.49 7.17
N GLU A 397 -6.65 -14.70 7.60
CA GLU A 397 -7.98 -14.92 8.15
C GLU A 397 -8.06 -15.70 9.47
N GLY A 398 -8.95 -15.21 10.34
CA GLY A 398 -9.55 -15.95 11.43
C GLY A 398 -8.71 -16.14 12.69
N GLY A 399 -7.85 -15.20 13.03
CA GLY A 399 -6.99 -15.24 14.21
C GLY A 399 -5.51 -15.42 13.88
N SER A 400 -4.65 -15.50 14.90
CA SER A 400 -3.21 -15.65 14.68
C SER A 400 -2.88 -16.97 13.96
N PRO A 401 -2.19 -16.95 12.80
CA PRO A 401 -1.80 -18.14 12.08
C PRO A 401 -0.59 -18.86 12.73
N TYR A 402 0.14 -18.16 13.57
CA TYR A 402 1.47 -18.56 14.05
C TYR A 402 1.53 -19.86 14.86
N PRO A 403 0.55 -20.22 15.72
CA PRO A 403 0.55 -21.55 16.34
C PRO A 403 0.53 -22.69 15.33
N GLY A 404 -0.22 -22.54 14.24
CA GLY A 404 -0.28 -23.51 13.15
C GLY A 404 0.99 -23.53 12.31
N VAL A 405 1.56 -22.36 12.01
CA VAL A 405 2.86 -22.22 11.32
C VAL A 405 3.96 -22.87 12.12
N ARG A 406 4.05 -22.60 13.42
CA ARG A 406 5.02 -23.23 14.33
C ARG A 406 4.91 -24.77 14.31
N SER A 407 3.69 -25.28 14.50
CA SER A 407 3.44 -26.73 14.49
C SER A 407 3.91 -27.38 13.19
N ALA A 408 3.66 -26.77 12.04
CA ALA A 408 4.08 -27.30 10.74
C ALA A 408 5.60 -27.20 10.55
N ALA A 409 6.20 -26.06 10.92
CA ALA A 409 7.63 -25.81 10.78
C ALA A 409 8.48 -26.76 11.65
N GLU A 410 8.06 -27.02 12.88
CA GLU A 410 8.73 -27.92 13.80
C GLU A 410 8.64 -29.38 13.36
N ARG A 411 7.48 -29.82 12.81
CA ARG A 411 7.32 -31.18 12.29
C ARG A 411 8.04 -31.41 10.97
N ASN A 412 8.17 -30.38 10.18
CA ASN A 412 8.76 -30.42 8.82
C ASN A 412 9.92 -29.44 8.72
N PRO A 413 11.06 -29.69 9.38
CA PRO A 413 12.16 -28.71 9.46
C PRO A 413 12.79 -28.39 8.09
N ASP A 414 12.64 -29.25 7.09
CA ASP A 414 13.12 -29.03 5.72
C ASP A 414 12.10 -28.31 4.82
N LEU A 415 10.86 -28.14 5.29
CA LEU A 415 9.83 -27.40 4.55
C LEU A 415 10.04 -25.90 4.73
N VAL A 416 10.35 -25.20 3.65
CA VAL A 416 10.35 -23.74 3.64
C VAL A 416 8.92 -23.22 3.58
N ILE A 417 8.52 -22.47 4.60
CA ILE A 417 7.21 -21.82 4.71
C ILE A 417 7.40 -20.31 4.50
N ILE A 418 6.76 -19.75 3.48
CA ILE A 418 6.83 -18.34 3.16
C ILE A 418 5.48 -17.69 3.50
N LYS A 419 5.46 -16.80 4.50
CA LYS A 419 4.30 -15.96 4.77
C LYS A 419 4.22 -14.86 3.72
N ALA A 420 3.17 -14.87 2.91
CA ALA A 420 2.83 -13.73 2.06
C ALA A 420 2.17 -12.62 2.91
N HIS A 421 2.35 -11.35 2.48
CA HIS A 421 1.81 -10.16 3.15
C HIS A 421 2.25 -10.04 4.62
N GLY A 422 3.56 -9.97 4.84
CA GLY A 422 4.17 -9.84 6.18
C GLY A 422 4.02 -8.45 6.77
N ASP A 423 2.81 -8.04 7.12
CA ASP A 423 2.46 -6.74 7.69
C ASP A 423 2.60 -6.65 9.22
N ASP A 424 3.04 -7.73 9.86
CA ASP A 424 2.99 -7.93 11.30
C ASP A 424 4.38 -8.20 11.91
N VAL A 425 4.96 -7.18 12.54
CA VAL A 425 6.25 -7.30 13.27
C VAL A 425 6.14 -8.29 14.44
N GLU A 426 4.98 -8.39 15.09
CA GLU A 426 4.76 -9.35 16.16
C GLU A 426 4.80 -10.79 15.64
N GLY A 427 4.34 -11.02 14.43
CA GLY A 427 4.49 -12.29 13.75
C GLY A 427 5.95 -12.70 13.55
N ALA A 428 6.81 -11.76 13.20
CA ALA A 428 8.24 -12.01 13.08
C ALA A 428 8.84 -12.48 14.42
N ARG A 429 8.43 -11.90 15.55
CA ARG A 429 8.86 -12.31 16.89
C ARG A 429 8.40 -13.74 17.24
N GLN A 430 7.18 -14.10 16.82
CA GLN A 430 6.63 -15.42 17.10
C GLN A 430 7.30 -16.56 16.34
N VAL A 431 8.06 -16.28 15.28
CA VAL A 431 8.75 -17.28 14.45
C VAL A 431 10.26 -17.07 14.37
N VAL A 432 10.84 -16.24 15.22
CA VAL A 432 12.27 -15.92 15.18
C VAL A 432 13.17 -17.14 15.33
N ASP A 433 12.77 -18.11 16.12
CA ASP A 433 13.44 -19.38 16.37
C ASP A 433 13.19 -20.48 15.34
N LEU A 434 12.36 -20.21 14.30
CA LEU A 434 12.03 -21.16 13.24
C LEU A 434 12.79 -20.79 11.94
N PRO A 435 13.94 -21.42 11.66
CA PRO A 435 14.82 -21.02 10.55
C PRO A 435 14.24 -21.29 9.17
N ASN A 436 13.19 -22.10 9.08
CA ASN A 436 12.50 -22.47 7.85
C ASN A 436 11.24 -21.64 7.56
N VAL A 437 10.99 -20.54 8.33
CA VAL A 437 9.89 -19.61 8.10
C VAL A 437 10.44 -18.29 7.55
N TYR A 438 9.89 -17.83 6.44
CA TYR A 438 10.29 -16.64 5.67
C TYR A 438 9.12 -15.69 5.49
N PHE A 439 9.42 -14.40 5.25
CA PHE A 439 8.40 -13.37 5.05
C PHE A 439 8.58 -12.67 3.70
N GLU A 440 7.46 -12.28 3.13
CA GLU A 440 7.33 -11.42 1.96
C GLU A 440 6.24 -10.38 2.26
N PHE A 441 6.39 -9.12 1.82
CA PHE A 441 5.65 -7.96 2.36
C PHE A 441 4.79 -7.21 1.34
N CYS A 442 4.50 -7.76 0.17
CA CYS A 442 3.66 -7.07 -0.81
C CYS A 442 2.29 -6.68 -0.23
N SER A 443 1.90 -5.42 -0.40
CA SER A 443 0.61 -4.92 0.06
C SER A 443 0.41 -3.46 -0.34
N SER A 444 -0.82 -3.04 -0.61
CA SER A 444 -1.14 -1.61 -0.75
C SER A 444 -0.76 -0.79 0.50
N GLY A 445 -0.76 -1.43 1.65
CA GLY A 445 -0.37 -0.84 2.94
C GLY A 445 1.10 -1.03 3.30
N ILE A 446 1.96 -1.44 2.35
CA ILE A 446 3.37 -1.71 2.62
C ILE A 446 4.06 -0.52 3.29
N ASN A 447 4.80 -0.83 4.35
CA ASN A 447 5.46 0.13 5.22
C ASN A 447 6.93 -0.26 5.40
N ALA A 448 7.83 0.60 4.94
CA ALA A 448 9.28 0.38 5.02
C ALA A 448 9.76 0.12 6.45
N GLY A 449 9.18 0.81 7.43
CA GLY A 449 9.50 0.58 8.85
C GLY A 449 9.11 -0.81 9.34
N THR A 450 7.98 -1.37 8.87
CA THR A 450 7.59 -2.76 9.18
C THR A 450 8.55 -3.77 8.58
N ILE A 451 8.96 -3.58 7.31
CA ILE A 451 9.96 -4.41 6.66
C ILE A 451 11.28 -4.35 7.44
N ARG A 452 11.77 -3.14 7.77
CA ARG A 452 13.02 -2.95 8.52
C ARG A 452 13.00 -3.67 9.87
N ARG A 453 11.97 -3.44 10.70
CA ARG A 453 11.84 -4.07 12.01
C ARG A 453 11.71 -5.60 11.93
N SER A 454 11.01 -6.12 10.93
CA SER A 454 10.92 -7.57 10.71
C SER A 454 12.27 -8.15 10.27
N MET A 455 13.02 -7.43 9.45
CA MET A 455 14.38 -7.79 9.03
C MET A 455 15.37 -7.76 10.22
N ASP A 456 15.26 -6.79 11.13
CA ASP A 456 16.07 -6.71 12.36
C ASP A 456 15.83 -7.92 13.30
N ILE A 457 14.62 -8.50 13.26
CA ILE A 457 14.26 -9.67 14.06
C ILE A 457 14.67 -10.98 13.38
N LEU A 458 14.34 -11.12 12.10
CA LEU A 458 14.48 -12.39 11.36
C LEU A 458 15.85 -12.56 10.72
N GLY A 459 16.55 -11.45 10.46
CA GLY A 459 17.69 -11.39 9.55
C GLY A 459 17.25 -11.22 8.09
N PRO A 460 18.06 -10.52 7.26
CA PRO A 460 17.76 -10.31 5.85
C PRO A 460 17.73 -11.60 5.03
N GLU A 461 18.33 -12.69 5.52
CA GLU A 461 18.32 -14.02 4.89
C GLU A 461 16.94 -14.67 4.84
N ARG A 462 15.99 -14.16 5.63
CA ARG A 462 14.61 -14.69 5.72
C ARG A 462 13.55 -13.76 5.13
N ILE A 463 13.97 -12.67 4.48
CA ILE A 463 13.09 -11.75 3.78
C ILE A 463 13.19 -12.00 2.27
N LEU A 464 12.06 -12.00 1.59
CA LEU A 464 11.93 -12.20 0.15
C LEU A 464 11.17 -11.03 -0.47
N PHE A 465 11.50 -10.70 -1.72
CA PHE A 465 10.78 -9.69 -2.48
C PHE A 465 9.61 -10.30 -3.24
N GLY A 466 8.44 -9.72 -3.12
CA GLY A 466 7.24 -10.06 -3.87
C GLY A 466 6.38 -8.81 -4.12
N THR A 467 5.53 -8.84 -5.13
CA THR A 467 4.79 -7.66 -5.58
C THR A 467 3.26 -7.82 -5.59
N ASP A 468 2.77 -9.04 -5.65
CA ASP A 468 1.35 -9.34 -5.90
C ASP A 468 0.81 -8.75 -7.22
N GLN A 469 1.73 -8.51 -8.20
CA GLN A 469 1.31 -8.04 -9.51
C GLN A 469 0.36 -9.05 -10.21
N PRO A 470 -0.62 -8.60 -11.01
CA PRO A 470 -0.85 -7.25 -11.48
C PRO A 470 -1.67 -6.36 -10.54
N LEU A 471 -2.02 -6.85 -9.33
CA LEU A 471 -2.79 -6.07 -8.37
C LEU A 471 -2.01 -4.82 -7.95
N PHE A 472 -0.73 -4.98 -7.58
CA PHE A 472 0.15 -3.85 -7.28
C PHE A 472 1.25 -3.70 -8.32
N ALA A 473 1.65 -2.46 -8.55
CA ALA A 473 2.74 -2.17 -9.46
C ALA A 473 4.10 -2.60 -8.87
N PRO A 474 4.92 -3.38 -9.59
CA PRO A 474 6.18 -3.86 -9.03
C PRO A 474 7.17 -2.75 -8.67
N TRP A 475 7.17 -1.63 -9.38
CA TRP A 475 7.99 -0.45 -9.06
C TRP A 475 7.54 0.26 -7.78
N PHE A 476 6.23 0.17 -7.45
CA PHE A 476 5.69 0.67 -6.19
C PHE A 476 6.17 -0.18 -5.01
N GLU A 477 6.02 -1.49 -5.10
CA GLU A 477 6.49 -2.43 -4.08
C GLU A 477 8.01 -2.35 -3.90
N TYR A 478 8.77 -2.32 -5.01
CA TYR A 478 10.22 -2.14 -4.96
C TYR A 478 10.63 -0.89 -4.17
N GLY A 479 9.95 0.25 -4.40
CA GLY A 479 10.25 1.49 -3.70
C GLY A 479 10.14 1.37 -2.19
N ALA A 480 9.13 0.65 -1.69
CA ALA A 480 8.94 0.45 -0.26
C ALA A 480 10.01 -0.48 0.36
N TYR A 481 10.40 -1.54 -0.35
CA TYR A 481 11.51 -2.39 0.08
C TYR A 481 12.84 -1.63 0.06
N ALA A 482 13.11 -0.84 -0.97
CA ALA A 482 14.33 -0.06 -1.10
C ALA A 482 14.51 0.97 0.03
N ASP A 483 13.40 1.55 0.54
CA ASP A 483 13.43 2.45 1.71
C ASP A 483 13.72 1.70 3.03
N ALA A 484 13.49 0.39 3.09
CA ALA A 484 13.78 -0.42 4.27
C ALA A 484 15.21 -0.97 4.30
N ILE A 485 15.90 -0.96 3.17
CA ILE A 485 17.24 -1.55 2.97
C ILE A 485 18.31 -0.49 3.26
N GLU A 486 19.29 -0.83 4.08
CA GLU A 486 20.38 0.07 4.46
C GLU A 486 21.72 -0.29 3.81
N THR A 487 21.88 -1.54 3.35
CA THR A 487 23.15 -2.03 2.82
C THR A 487 22.99 -2.79 1.48
N GLN A 488 24.00 -2.76 0.63
CA GLN A 488 24.02 -3.55 -0.60
C GLN A 488 23.88 -5.06 -0.32
N ARG A 489 24.42 -5.56 0.79
CA ARG A 489 24.29 -6.96 1.17
C ARG A 489 22.84 -7.36 1.47
N GLU A 490 22.08 -6.51 2.15
CA GLU A 490 20.65 -6.72 2.36
C GLU A 490 19.88 -6.72 1.04
N ALA A 491 20.19 -5.77 0.13
CA ALA A 491 19.61 -5.72 -1.21
C ALA A 491 19.85 -7.01 -2.00
N ASP A 492 21.10 -7.50 -2.02
CA ASP A 492 21.47 -8.72 -2.73
C ASP A 492 20.71 -9.93 -2.21
N LEU A 493 20.59 -10.05 -0.88
CA LEU A 493 19.85 -11.15 -0.24
C LEU A 493 18.35 -11.09 -0.58
N ILE A 494 17.72 -9.96 -0.33
CA ILE A 494 16.26 -9.81 -0.41
C ILE A 494 15.78 -9.89 -1.87
N PHE A 495 16.48 -9.19 -2.76
CA PHE A 495 16.03 -9.09 -4.15
C PHE A 495 16.46 -10.28 -5.03
N ARG A 496 17.43 -11.09 -4.60
CA ARG A 496 18.01 -12.15 -5.48
C ARG A 496 18.38 -13.43 -4.76
N GLU A 497 19.35 -13.37 -3.84
CA GLU A 497 20.03 -14.57 -3.36
C GLU A 497 19.14 -15.50 -2.55
N ASN A 498 18.26 -14.95 -1.72
CA ASN A 498 17.32 -15.75 -0.94
C ASN A 498 16.39 -16.56 -1.85
N ALA A 499 15.81 -15.91 -2.87
CA ALA A 499 14.97 -16.59 -3.85
C ALA A 499 15.75 -17.67 -4.60
N ARG A 500 16.96 -17.36 -5.10
CA ARG A 500 17.83 -18.35 -5.79
C ARG A 500 18.10 -19.57 -4.91
N ARG A 501 18.47 -19.34 -3.66
CA ARG A 501 18.77 -20.40 -2.68
C ARG A 501 17.54 -21.26 -2.39
N ILE A 502 16.39 -20.65 -2.09
CA ILE A 502 15.17 -21.34 -1.67
C ILE A 502 14.57 -22.14 -2.82
N PHE A 503 14.48 -21.53 -4.00
CA PHE A 503 13.83 -22.13 -5.17
C PHE A 503 14.81 -22.85 -6.10
N ARG A 504 16.09 -22.94 -5.72
CA ARG A 504 17.16 -23.62 -6.48
C ARG A 504 17.23 -23.14 -7.92
N LEU A 505 17.24 -21.82 -8.11
CA LEU A 505 17.37 -21.17 -9.43
C LEU A 505 18.85 -21.06 -9.82
N ASP A 506 19.12 -21.27 -11.09
CA ASP A 506 20.46 -21.11 -11.69
C ASP A 506 20.85 -19.61 -11.82
#